data_e39d2162447d9fb7cc3f8d88d44b0f56
#
_entry.id   e39d2162447d9fb7cc3f8d88d44b0f56
#
_cell.length_a   1.000
_cell.length_b   1.000
_cell.length_c   1.000
_cell.angle_alpha   90.00
_cell.angle_beta   90.00
_cell.angle_gamma   90.00
#
_symmetry.space_group_name_H-M   'P 1'
#
loop_
_entity.id
_entity.type
_entity.pdbx_description
1 polymer ?
#
loop_
_entity_poly.entity_id
_entity_poly.type
_entity_poly.pdbx_seq_one_letter_code
_entity_poly.pdbx_strand_id
1 'polypeptide(L)'
;MPRKLAAFRGYSINFARSALICSTLLSGTAFAFEQAKADEINWRQFEGASIVWAYDIHPYADAVAAQLPEFEKLTGIKVTPELYPDDAYWNKLTIQLSTKSPSWDVVGTGIQPAWDLAPGQLLEPLDRYLNDSKLTAASYDYKDFFPALRNALTWKVKEGQIEPGSGQVWAIPHGFENIQLFYRKDILDKYGIKVPTTPPEMSVACEKLKASDPAITPLGVRGVRFWSSIHTAAISIAKSYGVHDFVVKDGKLETGLDSPESIAFHKDYVDMIKKCAAPSFANDNWYQVVDGINSGRTAMAIDSNMFGFWNDVAGKPASGKIAFAPPLHAPNSKNFESNIWIWSLAINAASQKKGAAWLFIQWATSKQVELNGAVAGKLVNSPRASTWSDKAWLEYAAKPEFNNFVDTFNSVQDRAALAFTPRVGFAEAMNAWAVAMQKMVNGADVKTTLTDLASGIRSSM
;
A
#
# COMPACT_ATOMS: atom_id res chain seq x y z
N MET A 1 -23.56 13.31 15.70
CA MET A 1 -23.95 11.94 15.31
C MET A 1 -22.67 11.23 14.89
N PRO A 2 -22.28 10.11 15.48
CA PRO A 2 -21.04 9.43 15.07
C PRO A 2 -21.23 8.82 13.69
N ARG A 3 -20.34 9.20 12.76
CA ARG A 3 -20.28 8.67 11.41
C ARG A 3 -19.79 7.22 11.48
N LYS A 4 -20.60 6.30 10.98
CA LYS A 4 -20.19 4.91 10.79
C LYS A 4 -19.14 4.88 9.66
N LEU A 5 -17.88 4.71 10.03
CA LEU A 5 -16.84 4.25 9.10
C LEU A 5 -17.33 2.94 8.47
N ALA A 6 -17.21 2.84 7.15
CA ALA A 6 -17.45 1.59 6.44
C ALA A 6 -16.33 0.62 6.84
N ALA A 7 -16.53 -0.08 7.94
CA ALA A 7 -15.64 -1.12 8.40
C ALA A 7 -15.68 -2.27 7.39
N PHE A 8 -14.54 -2.89 7.18
CA PHE A 8 -14.41 -4.22 6.59
C PHE A 8 -15.23 -5.21 7.42
N ARG A 9 -16.54 -5.29 7.21
CA ARG A 9 -17.36 -6.26 7.90
C ARG A 9 -17.31 -7.61 7.20
N GLY A 10 -16.72 -8.57 7.88
CA GLY A 10 -17.20 -9.92 7.92
C GLY A 10 -16.61 -10.94 6.98
N TYR A 11 -15.30 -11.13 6.97
CA TYR A 11 -14.74 -12.45 6.70
C TYR A 11 -13.79 -12.83 7.85
N SER A 12 -14.37 -13.27 8.96
CA SER A 12 -13.62 -14.02 9.97
C SER A 12 -13.26 -15.37 9.35
N ILE A 13 -12.01 -15.57 9.02
CA ILE A 13 -11.50 -16.87 8.59
C ILE A 13 -11.38 -17.71 9.85
N ASN A 14 -12.40 -18.52 10.15
CA ASN A 14 -12.35 -19.53 11.20
C ASN A 14 -11.44 -20.67 10.74
N PHE A 15 -10.25 -20.75 11.32
CA PHE A 15 -9.37 -21.92 11.21
C PHE A 15 -9.98 -23.10 11.98
N ALA A 16 -10.74 -23.95 11.31
CA ALA A 16 -11.08 -25.27 11.84
C ALA A 16 -9.86 -26.19 11.66
N ARG A 17 -9.24 -26.59 12.76
CA ARG A 17 -8.22 -27.66 12.79
C ARG A 17 -8.86 -28.99 12.39
N SER A 18 -8.47 -29.52 11.23
CA SER A 18 -8.64 -30.94 10.94
C SER A 18 -7.40 -31.46 10.25
N ALA A 19 -6.64 -32.28 10.98
CA ALA A 19 -5.53 -33.03 10.45
C ALA A 19 -6.08 -34.24 9.65
N LEU A 20 -5.68 -34.40 8.39
CA LEU A 20 -5.58 -35.72 7.78
C LEU A 20 -4.48 -35.71 6.70
N ILE A 21 -3.61 -36.70 6.84
CA ILE A 21 -2.46 -37.04 6.00
C ILE A 21 -2.97 -37.75 4.74
N CYS A 22 -2.54 -37.41 3.54
CA CYS A 22 -1.91 -38.37 2.62
C CYS A 22 -1.45 -37.74 1.30
N SER A 23 -0.26 -38.15 0.92
CA SER A 23 0.53 -37.97 -0.30
C SER A 23 -0.19 -38.13 -1.62
N THR A 24 0.11 -37.26 -2.63
CA THR A 24 0.61 -37.70 -3.96
C THR A 24 1.08 -36.52 -4.79
N LEU A 25 2.18 -36.72 -5.49
CA LEU A 25 2.94 -35.84 -6.35
C LEU A 25 2.32 -35.66 -7.76
N LEU A 26 2.68 -34.56 -8.40
CA LEU A 26 2.73 -34.31 -9.84
C LEU A 26 1.41 -34.03 -10.57
N SER A 27 1.20 -32.74 -10.87
CA SER A 27 0.77 -32.31 -12.23
C SER A 27 0.64 -30.78 -12.31
N GLY A 28 1.79 -30.11 -12.41
CA GLY A 28 1.90 -28.65 -12.48
C GLY A 28 1.76 -28.02 -13.87
N THR A 29 1.22 -28.71 -14.89
CA THR A 29 1.22 -28.20 -16.27
C THR A 29 -0.11 -28.22 -17.01
N ALA A 30 -1.21 -28.66 -16.39
CA ALA A 30 -2.50 -28.81 -17.06
C ALA A 30 -3.51 -27.66 -16.79
N PHE A 31 -3.33 -26.85 -15.74
CA PHE A 31 -4.36 -25.89 -15.30
C PHE A 31 -4.46 -24.62 -16.12
N ALA A 32 -3.38 -24.12 -16.73
CA ALA A 32 -3.43 -22.90 -17.54
C ALA A 32 -4.25 -23.03 -18.84
N PHE A 33 -4.46 -24.26 -19.33
CA PHE A 33 -5.18 -24.52 -20.59
C PHE A 33 -6.69 -24.70 -20.42
N GLU A 34 -7.17 -25.01 -19.23
CA GLU A 34 -8.61 -25.21 -19.00
C GLU A 34 -9.36 -23.89 -18.80
N GLN A 35 -8.72 -22.87 -18.25
CA GLN A 35 -9.34 -21.56 -18.03
C GLN A 35 -9.64 -20.84 -19.35
N ALA A 36 -8.80 -21.01 -20.37
CA ALA A 36 -9.02 -20.43 -21.70
C ALA A 36 -10.26 -21.01 -22.43
N LYS A 37 -10.80 -22.15 -21.97
CA LYS A 37 -12.03 -22.73 -22.51
C LYS A 37 -13.32 -22.23 -21.86
N ALA A 38 -13.22 -21.63 -20.68
CA ALA A 38 -14.37 -21.09 -19.94
C ALA A 38 -14.65 -19.62 -20.26
N ASP A 39 -13.67 -18.90 -20.82
CA ASP A 39 -13.78 -17.48 -21.14
C ASP A 39 -14.26 -17.31 -22.58
N GLU A 40 -15.43 -16.71 -22.75
CA GLU A 40 -16.02 -16.45 -24.07
C GLU A 40 -15.33 -15.31 -24.84
N ILE A 41 -14.26 -14.68 -24.31
CA ILE A 41 -13.53 -13.61 -24.99
C ILE A 41 -12.44 -14.15 -25.92
N ASN A 42 -12.20 -13.44 -27.02
CA ASN A 42 -11.04 -13.69 -27.85
C ASN A 42 -9.78 -13.01 -27.28
N TRP A 43 -8.98 -13.74 -26.52
CA TRP A 43 -7.71 -13.24 -25.97
C TRP A 43 -6.72 -12.79 -27.06
N ARG A 44 -6.85 -13.26 -28.31
CA ARG A 44 -5.99 -12.89 -29.44
C ARG A 44 -6.52 -11.72 -30.27
N GLN A 45 -7.58 -11.03 -29.83
CA GLN A 45 -8.19 -9.95 -30.59
C GLN A 45 -7.26 -8.76 -30.87
N PHE A 46 -6.14 -8.64 -30.13
CA PHE A 46 -5.10 -7.64 -30.32
C PHE A 46 -3.73 -8.28 -30.60
N GLU A 47 -3.69 -9.49 -31.14
CA GLU A 47 -2.45 -10.19 -31.47
C GLU A 47 -1.54 -9.33 -32.36
N GLY A 48 -0.23 -9.33 -32.05
CA GLY A 48 0.77 -8.51 -32.72
C GLY A 48 0.93 -7.09 -32.14
N ALA A 49 0.04 -6.67 -31.24
CA ALA A 49 0.24 -5.40 -30.53
C ALA A 49 1.46 -5.48 -29.59
N SER A 50 2.08 -4.31 -29.36
CA SER A 50 3.13 -4.13 -28.37
C SER A 50 2.73 -2.99 -27.43
N ILE A 51 2.72 -3.24 -26.14
CA ILE A 51 2.39 -2.26 -25.11
C ILE A 51 3.56 -2.01 -24.17
N VAL A 52 3.63 -0.83 -23.60
CA VAL A 52 4.58 -0.45 -22.54
C VAL A 52 3.86 -0.38 -21.22
N TRP A 53 4.37 -1.12 -20.25
CA TRP A 53 3.91 -1.12 -18.88
C TRP A 53 4.92 -0.44 -17.97
N ALA A 54 4.61 0.77 -17.49
CA ALA A 54 5.44 1.53 -16.58
C ALA A 54 5.02 1.31 -15.12
N TYR A 55 6.01 1.08 -14.25
CA TYR A 55 5.77 0.81 -12.84
C TYR A 55 6.97 1.20 -11.98
N ASP A 56 6.75 1.26 -10.65
CA ASP A 56 7.81 1.34 -9.65
C ASP A 56 8.58 0.02 -9.57
N ILE A 57 9.89 0.08 -9.26
CA ILE A 57 10.69 -1.10 -8.89
C ILE A 57 10.17 -1.64 -7.56
N HIS A 58 9.35 -2.67 -7.63
CA HIS A 58 8.60 -3.17 -6.50
C HIS A 58 8.37 -4.68 -6.65
N PRO A 59 8.39 -5.49 -5.56
CA PRO A 59 8.11 -6.92 -5.64
C PRO A 59 6.79 -7.27 -6.34
N TYR A 60 5.77 -6.41 -6.27
CA TYR A 60 4.53 -6.61 -7.01
C TYR A 60 4.72 -6.56 -8.53
N ALA A 61 5.57 -5.63 -9.01
CA ALA A 61 5.95 -5.62 -10.42
C ALA A 61 6.72 -6.88 -10.83
N ASP A 62 7.65 -7.33 -9.96
CA ASP A 62 8.41 -8.57 -10.19
C ASP A 62 7.47 -9.79 -10.30
N ALA A 63 6.41 -9.85 -9.49
CA ALA A 63 5.45 -10.95 -9.50
C ALA A 63 4.72 -11.09 -10.84
N VAL A 64 4.34 -9.96 -11.46
CA VAL A 64 3.71 -9.94 -12.78
C VAL A 64 4.73 -10.18 -13.88
N ALA A 65 5.89 -9.50 -13.81
CA ALA A 65 6.94 -9.61 -14.82
C ALA A 65 7.43 -11.05 -14.98
N ALA A 66 7.53 -11.80 -13.90
CA ALA A 66 7.91 -13.22 -13.94
C ALA A 66 6.92 -14.10 -14.72
N GLN A 67 5.67 -13.68 -14.85
CA GLN A 67 4.59 -14.42 -15.53
C GLN A 67 4.29 -13.89 -16.94
N LEU A 68 4.94 -12.80 -17.42
CA LEU A 68 4.68 -12.21 -18.74
C LEU A 68 4.75 -13.19 -19.92
N PRO A 69 5.65 -14.19 -19.94
CA PRO A 69 5.65 -15.17 -21.03
C PRO A 69 4.32 -15.92 -21.21
N GLU A 70 3.56 -16.12 -20.14
CA GLU A 70 2.24 -16.75 -20.19
C GLU A 70 1.22 -15.83 -20.86
N PHE A 71 1.22 -14.54 -20.51
CA PHE A 71 0.38 -13.54 -21.17
C PHE A 71 0.68 -13.41 -22.67
N GLU A 72 1.96 -13.30 -23.02
CA GLU A 72 2.39 -13.16 -24.41
C GLU A 72 2.00 -14.39 -25.25
N LYS A 73 2.13 -15.59 -24.68
CA LYS A 73 1.72 -16.84 -25.31
C LYS A 73 0.18 -16.90 -25.49
N LEU A 74 -0.57 -16.46 -24.49
CA LEU A 74 -2.03 -16.45 -24.50
C LEU A 74 -2.58 -15.50 -25.57
N THR A 75 -2.03 -14.29 -25.62
CA THR A 75 -2.62 -13.17 -26.36
C THR A 75 -1.92 -12.82 -27.66
N GLY A 76 -0.64 -13.15 -27.80
CA GLY A 76 0.23 -12.64 -28.86
C GLY A 76 0.58 -11.14 -28.73
N ILE A 77 0.25 -10.52 -27.60
CA ILE A 77 0.61 -9.13 -27.29
C ILE A 77 1.98 -9.14 -26.63
N LYS A 78 2.89 -8.26 -27.06
CA LYS A 78 4.18 -8.05 -26.41
C LYS A 78 4.07 -6.97 -25.33
N VAL A 79 4.67 -7.24 -24.16
CA VAL A 79 4.70 -6.30 -23.05
C VAL A 79 6.15 -5.91 -22.75
N THR A 80 6.46 -4.62 -22.79
CA THR A 80 7.74 -4.08 -22.37
C THR A 80 7.58 -3.43 -21.00
N PRO A 81 8.10 -4.04 -19.91
CA PRO A 81 8.13 -3.39 -18.61
C PRO A 81 9.15 -2.25 -18.61
N GLU A 82 8.75 -1.08 -18.12
CA GLU A 82 9.63 0.04 -17.78
C GLU A 82 9.53 0.29 -16.28
N LEU A 83 10.54 -0.17 -15.53
CA LEU A 83 10.57 -0.10 -14.07
C LEU A 83 11.53 1.00 -13.62
N TYR A 84 11.08 1.88 -12.72
CA TYR A 84 11.83 3.00 -12.22
C TYR A 84 11.93 2.98 -10.68
N PRO A 85 13.02 3.52 -10.08
CA PRO A 85 13.03 3.77 -8.63
C PRO A 85 11.85 4.66 -8.20
N ASP A 86 11.33 4.43 -6.99
CA ASP A 86 10.11 5.02 -6.44
C ASP A 86 10.01 6.54 -6.67
N ASP A 87 11.00 7.30 -6.19
CA ASP A 87 11.05 8.75 -6.34
C ASP A 87 11.09 9.24 -7.80
N ALA A 88 11.78 8.52 -8.67
CA ALA A 88 11.84 8.82 -10.08
C ALA A 88 10.53 8.45 -10.81
N TYR A 89 9.89 7.35 -10.40
CA TYR A 89 8.66 6.86 -11.01
C TYR A 89 7.52 7.89 -10.91
N TRP A 90 7.20 8.35 -9.71
CA TRP A 90 6.08 9.27 -9.49
C TRP A 90 6.23 10.60 -10.21
N ASN A 91 7.48 11.14 -10.26
CA ASN A 91 7.78 12.35 -11.02
C ASN A 91 7.60 12.12 -12.53
N LYS A 92 8.12 11.01 -13.06
CA LYS A 92 7.97 10.64 -14.48
C LYS A 92 6.51 10.39 -14.84
N LEU A 93 5.74 9.71 -13.99
CA LEU A 93 4.32 9.45 -14.20
C LEU A 93 3.56 10.75 -14.41
N THR A 94 3.75 11.71 -13.51
CA THR A 94 3.10 13.03 -13.62
C THR A 94 3.47 13.74 -14.91
N ILE A 95 4.75 13.79 -15.27
CA ILE A 95 5.23 14.46 -16.50
C ILE A 95 4.67 13.76 -17.74
N GLN A 96 4.82 12.45 -17.86
CA GLN A 96 4.38 11.68 -19.03
C GLN A 96 2.88 11.82 -19.30
N LEU A 97 2.07 11.72 -18.23
CA LEU A 97 0.63 11.83 -18.39
C LEU A 97 0.18 13.27 -18.64
N SER A 98 0.75 14.26 -17.94
CA SER A 98 0.40 15.68 -18.13
C SER A 98 0.75 16.20 -19.52
N THR A 99 1.80 15.69 -20.14
CA THR A 99 2.16 16.00 -21.53
C THR A 99 1.36 15.21 -22.56
N LYS A 100 0.43 14.34 -22.09
CA LYS A 100 -0.36 13.43 -22.93
C LYS A 100 0.50 12.56 -23.86
N SER A 101 1.67 12.15 -23.35
CA SER A 101 2.57 11.24 -24.06
C SER A 101 1.94 9.86 -24.19
N PRO A 102 1.87 9.28 -25.40
CA PRO A 102 1.38 7.91 -25.60
C PRO A 102 2.46 6.84 -25.38
N SER A 103 3.62 7.19 -24.80
CA SER A 103 4.75 6.28 -24.66
C SER A 103 4.47 5.12 -23.70
N TRP A 104 3.64 5.34 -22.70
CA TRP A 104 3.19 4.32 -21.76
C TRP A 104 1.72 3.98 -22.02
N ASP A 105 1.40 2.68 -22.05
CA ASP A 105 0.03 2.21 -22.27
C ASP A 105 -0.65 1.86 -20.95
N VAL A 106 0.08 1.16 -20.06
CA VAL A 106 -0.37 0.81 -18.70
C VAL A 106 0.59 1.44 -17.69
N VAL A 107 0.04 1.97 -16.62
CA VAL A 107 0.80 2.61 -15.55
C VAL A 107 0.41 2.04 -14.19
N GLY A 108 1.39 1.86 -13.33
CA GLY A 108 1.17 1.63 -11.91
C GLY A 108 0.68 2.93 -11.25
N THR A 109 -0.32 2.84 -10.40
CA THR A 109 -0.82 3.99 -9.66
C THR A 109 -1.32 3.57 -8.27
N GLY A 110 -1.87 4.51 -7.55
CA GLY A 110 -2.64 4.32 -6.34
C GLY A 110 -3.83 5.26 -6.36
N ILE A 111 -4.67 5.20 -5.35
CA ILE A 111 -5.85 6.05 -5.29
C ILE A 111 -5.46 7.53 -5.14
N GLN A 112 -4.46 7.84 -4.31
CA GLN A 112 -4.05 9.21 -4.06
C GLN A 112 -3.46 9.90 -5.32
N PRO A 113 -2.53 9.28 -6.06
CA PRO A 113 -2.12 9.81 -7.36
C PRO A 113 -3.28 9.94 -8.37
N ALA A 114 -4.28 9.04 -8.31
CA ALA A 114 -5.44 9.16 -9.19
C ALA A 114 -6.26 10.43 -8.92
N TRP A 115 -6.26 10.96 -7.69
CA TRP A 115 -6.91 12.25 -7.39
C TRP A 115 -6.26 13.44 -8.09
N ASP A 116 -4.98 13.37 -8.38
CA ASP A 116 -4.28 14.39 -9.17
C ASP A 116 -4.42 14.17 -10.70
N LEU A 117 -4.53 12.90 -11.13
CA LEU A 117 -4.51 12.54 -12.54
C LEU A 117 -5.91 12.50 -13.19
N ALA A 118 -6.94 12.03 -12.47
CA ALA A 118 -8.28 11.87 -13.01
C ALA A 118 -8.98 13.19 -13.41
N PRO A 119 -8.86 14.29 -12.65
CA PRO A 119 -9.44 15.59 -13.05
C PRO A 119 -8.92 16.11 -14.36
N GLY A 120 -7.64 15.86 -14.68
CA GLY A 120 -7.01 16.21 -15.94
C GLY A 120 -7.36 15.28 -17.10
N GLN A 121 -8.22 14.27 -16.89
CA GLN A 121 -8.51 13.22 -17.86
C GLN A 121 -7.23 12.52 -18.37
N LEU A 122 -6.29 12.30 -17.46
CA LEU A 122 -4.99 11.69 -17.77
C LEU A 122 -5.03 10.15 -17.65
N LEU A 123 -6.03 9.63 -16.94
CA LEU A 123 -6.34 8.20 -16.87
C LEU A 123 -7.61 7.89 -17.66
N GLU A 124 -7.65 6.72 -18.26
CA GLU A 124 -8.83 6.22 -18.97
C GLU A 124 -9.82 5.60 -17.97
N PRO A 125 -11.11 6.03 -17.94
CA PRO A 125 -12.14 5.35 -17.15
C PRO A 125 -12.34 3.91 -17.61
N LEU A 126 -12.40 2.99 -16.66
CA LEU A 126 -12.37 1.54 -16.95
C LEU A 126 -13.76 0.89 -17.03
N ASP A 127 -14.83 1.63 -16.70
CA ASP A 127 -16.20 1.10 -16.66
C ASP A 127 -16.63 0.44 -17.97
N ARG A 128 -16.29 1.07 -19.11
CA ARG A 128 -16.65 0.52 -20.41
C ARG A 128 -16.00 -0.82 -20.71
N TYR A 129 -14.77 -1.03 -20.22
CA TYR A 129 -14.06 -2.30 -20.41
C TYR A 129 -14.62 -3.38 -19.49
N LEU A 130 -14.84 -3.04 -18.21
CA LEU A 130 -15.43 -3.94 -17.23
C LEU A 130 -16.81 -4.45 -17.63
N ASN A 131 -17.61 -3.64 -18.34
CA ASN A 131 -18.97 -3.97 -18.74
C ASN A 131 -19.08 -4.54 -20.16
N ASP A 132 -17.99 -4.65 -20.90
CA ASP A 132 -17.98 -5.22 -22.25
C ASP A 132 -17.59 -6.71 -22.20
N SER A 133 -18.56 -7.59 -22.41
CA SER A 133 -18.36 -9.04 -22.44
C SER A 133 -17.45 -9.55 -23.57
N LYS A 134 -17.09 -8.70 -24.54
CA LYS A 134 -16.09 -9.03 -25.57
C LYS A 134 -14.66 -8.73 -25.12
N LEU A 135 -14.51 -7.87 -24.10
CA LEU A 135 -13.22 -7.44 -23.57
C LEU A 135 -12.92 -8.02 -22.18
N THR A 136 -13.95 -8.29 -21.39
CA THR A 136 -13.81 -8.82 -20.03
C THR A 136 -14.38 -10.23 -19.94
N ALA A 137 -13.49 -11.16 -19.62
CA ALA A 137 -13.84 -12.55 -19.39
C ALA A 137 -14.77 -12.71 -18.18
N ALA A 138 -15.76 -13.60 -18.26
CA ALA A 138 -16.66 -13.87 -17.15
C ALA A 138 -15.91 -14.37 -15.91
N SER A 139 -14.83 -15.14 -16.10
CA SER A 139 -13.95 -15.66 -15.05
C SER A 139 -13.13 -14.58 -14.35
N TYR A 140 -13.01 -13.37 -14.93
CA TYR A 140 -12.30 -12.26 -14.30
C TYR A 140 -12.89 -11.90 -12.94
N ASP A 141 -14.22 -11.99 -12.80
CA ASP A 141 -14.91 -11.81 -11.54
C ASP A 141 -14.43 -10.57 -10.75
N TYR A 142 -14.77 -9.39 -11.27
CA TYR A 142 -14.40 -8.12 -10.62
C TYR A 142 -14.93 -8.00 -9.18
N LYS A 143 -15.98 -8.78 -8.83
CA LYS A 143 -16.55 -8.78 -7.48
C LYS A 143 -15.68 -9.53 -6.46
N ASP A 144 -14.75 -10.36 -6.90
CA ASP A 144 -13.80 -11.07 -6.04
C ASP A 144 -12.75 -10.14 -5.38
N PHE A 145 -12.53 -8.94 -5.94
CA PHE A 145 -11.73 -7.94 -5.24
C PHE A 145 -12.43 -7.47 -3.97
N PHE A 146 -11.67 -7.24 -2.90
CA PHE A 146 -12.24 -6.69 -1.67
C PHE A 146 -13.05 -5.42 -1.93
N PRO A 147 -14.30 -5.31 -1.42
CA PRO A 147 -15.17 -4.17 -1.71
C PRO A 147 -14.54 -2.81 -1.37
N ALA A 148 -13.80 -2.73 -0.25
CA ALA A 148 -13.15 -1.48 0.14
C ALA A 148 -12.09 -1.03 -0.88
N LEU A 149 -11.32 -1.96 -1.47
CA LEU A 149 -10.30 -1.63 -2.46
C LEU A 149 -10.93 -1.20 -3.78
N ARG A 150 -11.96 -1.92 -4.26
CA ARG A 150 -12.71 -1.53 -5.46
C ARG A 150 -13.34 -0.15 -5.30
N ASN A 151 -14.00 0.06 -4.17
CA ASN A 151 -14.71 1.30 -3.90
C ASN A 151 -13.76 2.48 -3.76
N ALA A 152 -12.58 2.29 -3.17
CA ALA A 152 -11.57 3.35 -3.06
C ALA A 152 -11.05 3.81 -4.43
N LEU A 153 -11.01 2.93 -5.44
CA LEU A 153 -10.57 3.25 -6.80
C LEU A 153 -11.71 3.75 -7.71
N THR A 154 -12.90 3.97 -7.13
CA THR A 154 -14.08 4.50 -7.82
C THR A 154 -14.37 5.90 -7.29
N TRP A 155 -14.24 6.93 -8.13
CA TRP A 155 -14.32 8.32 -7.72
C TRP A 155 -15.06 9.20 -8.72
N LYS A 156 -15.89 10.14 -8.21
CA LYS A 156 -16.66 11.13 -9.02
C LYS A 156 -15.86 12.36 -9.41
N VAL A 157 -14.55 12.40 -9.13
CA VAL A 157 -13.73 13.61 -9.31
C VAL A 157 -14.31 14.79 -8.51
N LYS A 158 -14.69 14.51 -7.26
CA LYS A 158 -15.23 15.51 -6.33
C LYS A 158 -14.38 15.53 -5.06
N GLU A 159 -13.79 16.68 -4.78
CA GLU A 159 -13.01 16.87 -3.55
C GLU A 159 -13.85 16.65 -2.29
N GLY A 160 -13.21 16.09 -1.28
CA GLY A 160 -13.89 15.76 -0.03
C GLY A 160 -14.92 14.63 -0.13
N GLN A 161 -14.99 13.92 -1.27
CA GLN A 161 -15.88 12.76 -1.41
C GLN A 161 -15.54 11.69 -0.40
N ILE A 162 -16.47 11.42 0.51
CA ILE A 162 -16.31 10.42 1.57
C ILE A 162 -17.15 9.16 1.32
N GLU A 163 -17.90 9.11 0.23
CA GLU A 163 -18.72 7.97 -0.18
C GLU A 163 -17.93 7.15 -1.20
N PRO A 164 -17.21 6.10 -0.77
CA PRO A 164 -16.47 5.24 -1.68
C PRO A 164 -17.42 4.45 -2.57
N GLY A 165 -16.94 4.08 -3.77
CA GLY A 165 -17.69 3.25 -4.71
C GLY A 165 -18.68 4.02 -5.58
N SER A 166 -18.64 5.35 -5.59
CA SER A 166 -19.47 6.16 -6.49
C SER A 166 -18.62 6.94 -7.49
N GLY A 167 -19.00 6.91 -8.76
CA GLY A 167 -18.27 7.54 -9.86
C GLY A 167 -17.72 6.54 -10.86
N GLN A 168 -16.61 6.88 -11.51
CA GLN A 168 -15.93 6.06 -12.49
C GLN A 168 -14.82 5.23 -11.83
N VAL A 169 -14.57 4.04 -12.36
CA VAL A 169 -13.44 3.19 -11.98
C VAL A 169 -12.19 3.71 -12.71
N TRP A 170 -11.20 4.18 -11.96
CA TRP A 170 -9.99 4.77 -12.53
C TRP A 170 -8.81 3.81 -12.61
N ALA A 171 -8.80 2.77 -11.80
CA ALA A 171 -7.76 1.76 -11.80
C ALA A 171 -8.29 0.43 -11.24
N ILE A 172 -7.55 -0.65 -11.49
CA ILE A 172 -7.83 -1.98 -10.94
C ILE A 172 -6.85 -2.26 -9.79
N PRO A 173 -7.32 -2.73 -8.62
CA PRO A 173 -6.42 -3.12 -7.53
C PRO A 173 -5.49 -4.26 -7.98
N HIS A 174 -4.20 -4.11 -7.66
CA HIS A 174 -3.17 -5.10 -7.96
C HIS A 174 -2.45 -5.58 -6.69
N GLY A 175 -2.59 -4.88 -5.60
CA GLY A 175 -2.06 -5.19 -4.29
C GLY A 175 -2.47 -4.11 -3.30
N PHE A 176 -2.26 -4.35 -2.03
CA PHE A 176 -2.50 -3.32 -1.04
C PHE A 176 -1.55 -3.47 0.16
N GLU A 177 -1.45 -2.43 0.94
CA GLU A 177 -0.67 -2.37 2.15
C GLU A 177 -1.55 -1.92 3.29
N ASN A 178 -1.39 -2.51 4.46
CA ASN A 178 -1.80 -1.89 5.70
C ASN A 178 -0.56 -1.56 6.54
N ILE A 179 -0.64 -0.51 7.32
CA ILE A 179 0.48 -0.05 8.12
C ILE A 179 0.47 -0.79 9.44
N GLN A 180 1.64 -1.37 9.79
CA GLN A 180 1.86 -2.10 11.02
C GLN A 180 3.18 -1.72 11.67
N LEU A 181 3.31 -1.99 12.95
CA LEU A 181 4.59 -2.13 13.62
C LEU A 181 5.11 -3.55 13.35
N PHE A 182 6.30 -3.68 12.79
CA PHE A 182 7.01 -4.95 12.73
C PHE A 182 8.39 -4.80 13.36
N TYR A 183 8.89 -5.87 13.97
CA TYR A 183 10.06 -5.79 14.80
C TYR A 183 10.87 -7.08 14.84
N ARG A 184 12.15 -6.94 15.10
CA ARG A 184 13.08 -8.03 15.39
C ARG A 184 12.80 -8.58 16.77
N LYS A 185 12.02 -9.66 16.83
CA LYS A 185 11.64 -10.32 18.09
C LYS A 185 12.87 -10.76 18.88
N ASP A 186 13.89 -11.28 18.21
CA ASP A 186 15.15 -11.70 18.81
C ASP A 186 15.89 -10.55 19.50
N ILE A 187 15.84 -9.33 18.95
CA ILE A 187 16.45 -8.13 19.55
C ILE A 187 15.64 -7.68 20.77
N LEU A 188 14.32 -7.56 20.63
CA LEU A 188 13.46 -7.11 21.73
C LEU A 188 13.52 -8.07 22.91
N ASP A 189 13.47 -9.38 22.65
CA ASP A 189 13.59 -10.43 23.69
C ASP A 189 14.95 -10.35 24.39
N LYS A 190 16.05 -10.20 23.64
CA LYS A 190 17.42 -10.10 24.20
C LYS A 190 17.55 -8.97 25.22
N TYR A 191 16.94 -7.83 24.96
CA TYR A 191 17.04 -6.64 25.84
C TYR A 191 15.84 -6.45 26.76
N GLY A 192 14.89 -7.39 26.78
CA GLY A 192 13.67 -7.35 27.61
C GLY A 192 12.83 -6.08 27.31
N ILE A 193 12.67 -5.77 26.03
CA ILE A 193 11.87 -4.63 25.56
C ILE A 193 10.47 -5.12 25.26
N LYS A 194 9.49 -4.52 25.90
CA LYS A 194 8.08 -4.74 25.57
C LYS A 194 7.73 -4.05 24.27
N VAL A 195 6.88 -4.66 23.44
CA VAL A 195 6.38 -4.05 22.21
C VAL A 195 5.57 -2.79 22.58
N PRO A 196 5.97 -1.61 22.12
CA PRO A 196 5.27 -0.36 22.44
C PRO A 196 3.96 -0.24 21.66
N THR A 197 2.97 0.42 22.27
CA THR A 197 1.65 0.66 21.68
C THR A 197 1.36 2.14 21.43
N THR A 198 2.14 3.03 22.04
CA THR A 198 1.98 4.49 21.90
C THR A 198 3.32 5.17 21.58
N PRO A 199 3.34 6.38 20.99
CA PRO A 199 4.58 7.11 20.76
C PRO A 199 5.42 7.36 22.02
N PRO A 200 4.86 7.73 23.21
CA PRO A 200 5.63 7.82 24.43
C PRO A 200 6.24 6.49 24.88
N GLU A 201 5.51 5.38 24.79
CA GLU A 201 6.06 4.05 25.09
C GLU A 201 7.19 3.68 24.13
N MET A 202 7.05 4.02 22.85
CA MET A 202 8.10 3.82 21.85
C MET A 202 9.35 4.63 22.24
N SER A 203 9.19 5.89 22.65
CA SER A 203 10.31 6.73 23.12
C SER A 203 11.08 6.06 24.28
N VAL A 204 10.36 5.52 25.27
CA VAL A 204 10.95 4.79 26.40
C VAL A 204 11.68 3.52 25.95
N ALA A 205 11.06 2.73 25.05
CA ALA A 205 11.67 1.54 24.49
C ALA A 205 12.97 1.87 23.73
N CYS A 206 12.98 2.97 22.98
CA CYS A 206 14.14 3.43 22.23
C CYS A 206 15.29 3.86 23.13
N GLU A 207 15.01 4.61 24.19
CA GLU A 207 16.02 5.02 25.17
C GLU A 207 16.66 3.81 25.86
N LYS A 208 15.84 2.83 26.27
CA LYS A 208 16.32 1.57 26.84
C LYS A 208 17.20 0.80 25.86
N LEU A 209 16.78 0.70 24.59
CA LEU A 209 17.55 -0.02 23.58
C LEU A 209 18.89 0.64 23.30
N LYS A 210 18.92 1.97 23.12
CA LYS A 210 20.16 2.75 22.92
C LYS A 210 21.12 2.64 24.08
N ALA A 211 20.61 2.61 25.33
CA ALA A 211 21.42 2.41 26.51
C ALA A 211 22.02 0.99 26.58
N SER A 212 21.31 -0.02 26.05
CA SER A 212 21.76 -1.41 26.05
C SER A 212 22.66 -1.77 24.88
N ASP A 213 22.40 -1.18 23.70
CA ASP A 213 23.18 -1.40 22.48
C ASP A 213 23.13 -0.17 21.56
N PRO A 214 24.11 0.74 21.70
CA PRO A 214 24.16 1.96 20.89
C PRO A 214 24.33 1.75 19.39
N ALA A 215 24.72 0.54 18.96
CA ALA A 215 24.91 0.22 17.55
C ALA A 215 23.57 -0.05 16.81
N ILE A 216 22.50 -0.30 17.56
CA ILE A 216 21.17 -0.58 17.00
C ILE A 216 20.36 0.71 16.92
N THR A 217 19.84 1.00 15.72
CA THR A 217 18.80 2.01 15.52
C THR A 217 17.48 1.46 16.07
N PRO A 218 16.83 2.09 17.05
CA PRO A 218 15.62 1.54 17.61
C PRO A 218 14.46 1.48 16.64
N LEU A 219 14.24 2.52 15.79
CA LEU A 219 13.06 2.64 14.95
C LEU A 219 13.42 3.10 13.53
N GLY A 220 12.98 2.34 12.54
CA GLY A 220 12.95 2.70 11.13
C GLY A 220 11.59 3.28 10.73
N VAL A 221 11.59 4.46 10.18
CA VAL A 221 10.44 5.14 9.59
C VAL A 221 10.89 6.00 8.42
N ARG A 222 10.01 6.21 7.44
CA ARG A 222 10.32 7.10 6.30
C ARG A 222 10.38 8.55 6.76
N GLY A 223 11.34 9.30 6.24
CA GLY A 223 11.55 10.71 6.60
C GLY A 223 11.87 11.63 5.42
N VAL A 224 11.97 11.12 4.19
CA VAL A 224 12.23 11.91 2.98
C VAL A 224 11.18 13.01 2.77
N ARG A 225 11.55 14.09 2.08
CA ARG A 225 10.65 15.21 1.72
C ARG A 225 9.71 14.84 0.58
N PHE A 226 8.98 13.77 0.77
CA PHE A 226 8.09 13.21 -0.23
C PHE A 226 6.82 12.69 0.45
N TRP A 227 5.68 12.78 -0.22
CA TRP A 227 4.37 12.41 0.33
C TRP A 227 4.34 10.98 0.90
N SER A 228 5.16 10.07 0.35
CA SER A 228 5.24 8.70 0.83
C SER A 228 5.72 8.55 2.28
N SER A 229 6.36 9.58 2.86
CA SER A 229 6.73 9.59 4.28
C SER A 229 5.53 9.83 5.21
N ILE A 230 4.46 10.45 4.70
CA ILE A 230 3.27 10.76 5.49
C ILE A 230 2.26 9.61 5.46
N HIS A 231 2.16 8.89 4.35
CA HIS A 231 1.11 7.86 4.19
C HIS A 231 1.32 6.59 5.03
N THR A 232 2.45 6.45 5.67
CA THR A 232 2.78 5.29 6.52
C THR A 232 2.54 5.57 8.01
N ALA A 233 3.60 5.62 8.81
CA ALA A 233 3.52 5.81 10.26
C ALA A 233 2.77 7.08 10.64
N ALA A 234 3.08 8.22 10.00
CA ALA A 234 2.57 9.52 10.43
C ALA A 234 1.04 9.58 10.39
N ILE A 235 0.41 9.32 9.24
CA ILE A 235 -1.06 9.41 9.12
C ILE A 235 -1.79 8.35 9.95
N SER A 236 -1.26 7.10 10.01
CA SER A 236 -1.89 6.03 10.78
C SER A 236 -1.94 6.38 12.26
N ILE A 237 -0.85 6.90 12.82
CA ILE A 237 -0.81 7.34 14.22
C ILE A 237 -1.67 8.60 14.42
N ALA A 238 -1.56 9.60 13.53
CA ALA A 238 -2.31 10.85 13.57
C ALA A 238 -3.82 10.63 13.66
N LYS A 239 -4.35 9.67 12.89
CA LYS A 239 -5.79 9.35 12.91
C LYS A 239 -6.28 8.94 14.29
N SER A 240 -5.48 8.20 15.06
CA SER A 240 -5.83 7.80 16.43
C SER A 240 -5.88 8.98 17.43
N TYR A 241 -5.21 10.11 17.12
CA TYR A 241 -5.31 11.37 17.85
C TYR A 241 -6.54 12.20 17.43
N GLY A 242 -7.28 11.79 16.38
CA GLY A 242 -8.38 12.56 15.82
C GLY A 242 -7.95 13.58 14.77
N VAL A 243 -6.73 13.48 14.24
CA VAL A 243 -6.24 14.38 13.18
C VAL A 243 -6.95 14.09 11.88
N HIS A 244 -7.40 15.14 11.21
CA HIS A 244 -7.87 15.12 9.84
C HIS A 244 -6.94 15.95 8.97
N ASP A 245 -6.48 15.38 7.86
CA ASP A 245 -5.71 16.12 6.85
C ASP A 245 -6.56 17.25 6.27
N PHE A 246 -7.78 16.91 5.84
CA PHE A 246 -8.79 17.83 5.37
C PHE A 246 -10.17 17.48 5.94
N VAL A 247 -11.03 18.49 6.01
CA VAL A 247 -12.44 18.39 6.40
C VAL A 247 -13.29 19.20 5.45
N VAL A 248 -14.51 18.75 5.19
CA VAL A 248 -15.50 19.56 4.47
C VAL A 248 -16.30 20.37 5.48
N LYS A 249 -16.17 21.70 5.44
CA LYS A 249 -16.88 22.64 6.29
C LYS A 249 -17.64 23.61 5.40
N ASP A 250 -18.93 23.73 5.62
CA ASP A 250 -19.85 24.59 4.83
C ASP A 250 -19.72 24.39 3.32
N GLY A 251 -19.51 23.12 2.89
CA GLY A 251 -19.35 22.74 1.49
C GLY A 251 -17.98 23.02 0.89
N LYS A 252 -17.03 23.56 1.66
CA LYS A 252 -15.65 23.83 1.24
C LYS A 252 -14.68 22.87 1.92
N LEU A 253 -13.63 22.52 1.22
CA LEU A 253 -12.54 21.74 1.77
C LEU A 253 -11.63 22.67 2.59
N GLU A 254 -11.30 22.30 3.82
CA GLU A 254 -10.37 23.01 4.69
C GLU A 254 -9.34 22.03 5.27
N THR A 255 -8.10 22.48 5.48
CA THR A 255 -7.11 21.62 6.16
C THR A 255 -7.31 21.64 7.67
N GLY A 256 -7.14 20.47 8.30
CA GLY A 256 -7.17 20.30 9.76
C GLY A 256 -5.77 20.18 10.39
N LEU A 257 -4.71 20.43 9.61
CA LEU A 257 -3.33 20.17 10.05
C LEU A 257 -2.83 21.13 11.14
N ASP A 258 -3.50 22.24 11.43
CA ASP A 258 -3.21 23.16 12.53
C ASP A 258 -4.14 23.00 13.74
N SER A 259 -4.96 21.95 13.77
CA SER A 259 -5.88 21.66 14.87
C SER A 259 -5.13 21.32 16.20
N PRO A 260 -5.78 21.45 17.37
CA PRO A 260 -5.22 21.02 18.64
C PRO A 260 -4.77 19.56 18.65
N GLU A 261 -5.56 18.67 18.02
CA GLU A 261 -5.27 17.23 17.88
C GLU A 261 -4.00 17.02 17.04
N SER A 262 -3.85 17.78 15.96
CA SER A 262 -2.66 17.75 15.10
C SER A 262 -1.42 18.22 15.86
N ILE A 263 -1.54 19.30 16.64
CA ILE A 263 -0.43 19.80 17.48
C ILE A 263 -0.02 18.75 18.53
N ALA A 264 -0.99 18.09 19.17
CA ALA A 264 -0.72 17.02 20.15
C ALA A 264 0.00 15.84 19.51
N PHE A 265 -0.52 15.34 18.38
CA PHE A 265 0.12 14.27 17.61
C PHE A 265 1.56 14.63 17.23
N HIS A 266 1.78 15.79 16.63
CA HIS A 266 3.11 16.15 16.16
C HIS A 266 4.13 16.33 17.29
N LYS A 267 3.71 16.78 18.47
CA LYS A 267 4.61 16.84 19.64
C LYS A 267 5.11 15.45 20.02
N ASP A 268 4.21 14.48 20.16
CA ASP A 268 4.56 13.13 20.57
C ASP A 268 5.34 12.40 19.45
N TYR A 269 4.93 12.57 18.19
CA TYR A 269 5.59 11.95 17.04
C TYR A 269 7.00 12.49 16.82
N VAL A 270 7.18 13.80 16.89
CA VAL A 270 8.49 14.45 16.73
C VAL A 270 9.45 14.05 17.87
N ASP A 271 8.97 14.00 19.13
CA ASP A 271 9.77 13.51 20.26
C ASP A 271 10.21 12.06 20.02
N MET A 272 9.28 11.21 19.62
CA MET A 272 9.57 9.82 19.26
C MET A 272 10.63 9.72 18.15
N ILE A 273 10.50 10.47 17.06
CA ILE A 273 11.48 10.44 15.96
C ILE A 273 12.87 10.88 16.45
N LYS A 274 12.97 11.96 17.21
CA LYS A 274 14.25 12.45 17.77
C LYS A 274 14.94 11.40 18.65
N LYS A 275 14.18 10.65 19.42
CA LYS A 275 14.69 9.62 20.33
C LYS A 275 15.01 8.31 19.64
N CYS A 276 14.26 7.95 18.60
CA CYS A 276 14.22 6.60 18.05
C CYS A 276 14.89 6.43 16.69
N ALA A 277 14.72 7.40 15.80
CA ALA A 277 15.16 7.25 14.42
C ALA A 277 16.68 7.37 14.24
N ALA A 278 17.16 6.90 13.11
CA ALA A 278 18.55 7.07 12.69
C ALA A 278 18.84 8.56 12.40
N PRO A 279 20.12 8.99 12.51
CA PRO A 279 20.52 10.33 12.06
C PRO A 279 20.23 10.59 10.58
N SER A 280 20.15 9.53 9.77
CA SER A 280 19.78 9.57 8.34
C SER A 280 18.30 9.80 8.07
N PHE A 281 17.44 9.83 9.07
CA PHE A 281 15.97 9.89 8.97
C PHE A 281 15.45 10.77 7.82
N ALA A 282 16.04 11.97 7.66
CA ALA A 282 15.63 12.91 6.61
C ALA A 282 15.83 12.40 5.16
N ASN A 283 16.60 11.32 4.99
CA ASN A 283 16.90 10.69 3.72
C ASN A 283 16.38 9.26 3.63
N ASP A 284 15.73 8.75 4.68
CA ASP A 284 15.25 7.37 4.70
C ASP A 284 13.91 7.27 3.96
N ASN A 285 13.86 6.40 2.95
CA ASN A 285 12.68 5.93 2.25
C ASN A 285 12.42 4.47 2.62
N TRP A 286 11.45 3.82 2.00
CA TRP A 286 11.05 2.45 2.34
C TRP A 286 12.19 1.43 2.24
N TYR A 287 13.08 1.54 1.26
CA TYR A 287 14.18 0.59 1.09
C TYR A 287 15.24 0.70 2.19
N GLN A 288 15.49 1.88 2.78
CA GLN A 288 16.37 2.01 3.95
C GLN A 288 15.72 1.37 5.18
N VAL A 289 14.40 1.53 5.35
CA VAL A 289 13.64 0.89 6.43
C VAL A 289 13.73 -0.63 6.31
N VAL A 290 13.46 -1.18 5.13
CA VAL A 290 13.54 -2.62 4.83
C VAL A 290 14.94 -3.17 5.07
N ASP A 291 15.98 -2.51 4.54
CA ASP A 291 17.37 -2.95 4.68
C ASP A 291 17.86 -2.86 6.13
N GLY A 292 17.44 -1.83 6.87
CA GLY A 292 17.75 -1.69 8.29
C GLY A 292 17.26 -2.87 9.12
N ILE A 293 16.01 -3.27 8.95
CA ILE A 293 15.39 -4.42 9.63
C ILE A 293 16.07 -5.72 9.19
N ASN A 294 16.24 -5.93 7.88
CA ASN A 294 16.81 -7.15 7.34
C ASN A 294 18.23 -7.42 7.85
N SER A 295 19.06 -6.38 7.87
CA SER A 295 20.43 -6.48 8.34
C SER A 295 20.60 -6.56 9.86
N GLY A 296 19.51 -6.34 10.63
CA GLY A 296 19.56 -6.29 12.10
C GLY A 296 20.12 -4.98 12.66
N ARG A 297 20.37 -3.96 11.82
CA ARG A 297 20.76 -2.62 12.28
C ARG A 297 19.59 -1.85 12.90
N THR A 298 18.37 -2.19 12.55
CA THR A 298 17.13 -1.58 13.05
C THR A 298 16.30 -2.62 13.79
N ALA A 299 15.82 -2.27 14.96
CA ALA A 299 15.07 -3.20 15.82
C ALA A 299 13.57 -3.23 15.52
N MET A 300 12.96 -2.08 15.25
CA MET A 300 11.53 -1.91 15.01
C MET A 300 11.31 -1.05 13.78
N ALA A 301 10.18 -1.20 13.10
CA ALA A 301 9.77 -0.29 12.04
C ALA A 301 8.25 -0.14 11.98
N ILE A 302 7.76 1.04 11.59
CA ILE A 302 6.35 1.30 11.33
C ILE A 302 6.22 1.67 9.85
N ASP A 303 5.74 0.70 9.08
CA ASP A 303 5.60 0.84 7.64
C ASP A 303 4.60 -0.21 7.13
N SER A 304 4.56 -0.45 5.82
CA SER A 304 3.78 -1.51 5.22
C SER A 304 4.11 -2.88 5.83
N ASN A 305 3.07 -3.62 6.21
CA ASN A 305 3.19 -4.97 6.76
C ASN A 305 3.95 -5.93 5.83
N MET A 306 3.85 -5.75 4.52
CA MET A 306 4.54 -6.61 3.55
C MET A 306 6.06 -6.47 3.61
N PHE A 307 6.61 -5.34 4.08
CA PHE A 307 8.06 -5.17 4.26
C PHE A 307 8.59 -6.07 5.37
N GLY A 308 7.85 -6.19 6.48
CA GLY A 308 8.15 -7.17 7.51
C GLY A 308 8.10 -8.59 6.94
N PHE A 309 7.02 -8.92 6.21
CA PHE A 309 6.86 -10.22 5.58
C PHE A 309 8.00 -10.56 4.61
N TRP A 310 8.37 -9.66 3.71
CA TRP A 310 9.48 -9.91 2.77
C TRP A 310 10.83 -10.09 3.44
N ASN A 311 11.04 -9.49 4.61
CA ASN A 311 12.24 -9.73 5.41
C ASN A 311 12.21 -11.08 6.12
N ASP A 312 11.03 -11.63 6.34
CA ASP A 312 10.83 -12.92 7.00
C ASP A 312 10.88 -14.13 6.05
N VAL A 313 10.83 -13.89 4.73
CA VAL A 313 10.94 -14.94 3.71
C VAL A 313 12.26 -15.71 3.86
N ALA A 314 12.16 -17.03 3.72
CA ALA A 314 13.29 -17.93 3.84
C ALA A 314 14.52 -17.47 3.02
N GLY A 315 15.72 -17.62 3.59
CA GLY A 315 16.98 -17.21 2.98
C GLY A 315 17.38 -15.73 3.21
N LYS A 316 16.55 -14.96 3.89
CA LYS A 316 16.89 -13.60 4.33
C LYS A 316 17.54 -13.63 5.73
N PRO A 317 18.43 -12.67 6.07
CA PRO A 317 19.06 -12.61 7.40
C PRO A 317 18.08 -12.47 8.57
N ALA A 318 16.91 -11.84 8.34
CA ALA A 318 15.87 -11.65 9.33
C ALA A 318 14.81 -12.76 9.34
N SER A 319 14.91 -13.77 8.47
CA SER A 319 13.93 -14.87 8.38
C SER A 319 13.70 -15.54 9.72
N GLY A 320 12.43 -15.73 10.10
CA GLY A 320 12.01 -16.31 11.36
C GLY A 320 12.20 -15.41 12.59
N LYS A 321 12.64 -14.14 12.40
CA LYS A 321 12.94 -13.21 13.50
C LYS A 321 12.02 -12.00 13.56
N ILE A 322 11.15 -11.83 12.56
CA ILE A 322 10.21 -10.72 12.52
C ILE A 322 8.92 -11.12 13.22
N ALA A 323 8.42 -10.23 14.04
CA ALA A 323 7.06 -10.30 14.56
C ALA A 323 6.32 -9.00 14.32
N PHE A 324 5.00 -9.04 14.37
CA PHE A 324 4.10 -7.97 13.96
C PHE A 324 3.22 -7.51 15.12
N ALA A 325 2.84 -6.26 15.10
CA ALA A 325 1.88 -5.67 16.01
C ALA A 325 1.05 -4.59 15.28
N PRO A 326 -0.12 -4.20 15.77
CA PRO A 326 -0.84 -3.03 15.27
C PRO A 326 0.04 -1.78 15.29
N PRO A 327 -0.25 -0.77 14.45
CA PRO A 327 0.45 0.52 14.53
C PRO A 327 0.18 1.19 15.88
N LEU A 328 1.06 2.11 16.26
CA LEU A 328 0.89 2.89 17.49
C LEU A 328 -0.39 3.71 17.46
N HIS A 329 -0.90 4.00 18.64
CA HIS A 329 -2.10 4.84 18.84
C HIS A 329 -1.85 5.97 19.86
N ALA A 330 -2.77 6.91 19.94
CA ALA A 330 -2.73 7.99 20.93
C ALA A 330 -2.74 7.41 22.35
N PRO A 331 -2.03 8.02 23.31
CA PRO A 331 -1.95 7.53 24.68
C PRO A 331 -3.31 7.37 25.37
N ASN A 332 -4.25 8.24 25.03
CA ASN A 332 -5.62 8.24 25.59
C ASN A 332 -6.63 7.40 24.78
N SER A 333 -6.17 6.67 23.79
CA SER A 333 -6.98 5.77 22.96
C SER A 333 -6.53 4.33 23.14
N LYS A 334 -7.47 3.40 23.03
CA LYS A 334 -7.17 1.97 22.87
C LYS A 334 -7.32 1.53 21.41
N ASN A 335 -7.71 2.47 20.55
CA ASN A 335 -7.98 2.21 19.16
C ASN A 335 -6.80 2.71 18.33
N PHE A 336 -6.19 1.81 17.60
CA PHE A 336 -5.30 2.15 16.50
C PHE A 336 -6.13 2.33 15.22
N GLU A 337 -5.57 3.03 14.25
CA GLU A 337 -6.03 3.04 12.86
C GLU A 337 -4.84 2.71 11.96
N SER A 338 -5.10 2.01 10.86
CA SER A 338 -4.08 1.69 9.87
C SER A 338 -4.47 2.30 8.54
N ASN A 339 -3.63 3.16 8.00
CA ASN A 339 -3.82 3.60 6.62
C ASN A 339 -3.60 2.44 5.67
N ILE A 340 -4.34 2.43 4.55
CA ILE A 340 -4.09 1.54 3.43
C ILE A 340 -3.48 2.31 2.26
N TRP A 341 -2.56 1.65 1.58
CA TRP A 341 -2.13 2.00 0.24
C TRP A 341 -2.63 0.94 -0.73
N ILE A 342 -3.12 1.33 -1.90
CA ILE A 342 -3.67 0.40 -2.89
C ILE A 342 -2.85 0.54 -4.17
N TRP A 343 -1.94 -0.40 -4.40
CA TRP A 343 -1.27 -0.53 -5.68
C TRP A 343 -2.29 -0.92 -6.75
N SER A 344 -2.25 -0.23 -7.87
CA SER A 344 -3.27 -0.36 -8.90
C SER A 344 -2.67 -0.25 -10.28
N LEU A 345 -3.35 -0.80 -11.27
CA LEU A 345 -3.02 -0.66 -12.68
C LEU A 345 -4.08 0.19 -13.38
N ALA A 346 -3.63 1.21 -14.11
CA ALA A 346 -4.49 2.11 -14.88
C ALA A 346 -4.05 2.18 -16.34
N ILE A 347 -4.95 2.61 -17.21
CA ILE A 347 -4.66 2.87 -18.62
C ILE A 347 -4.37 4.37 -18.78
N ASN A 348 -3.26 4.70 -19.42
CA ASN A 348 -2.97 6.05 -19.85
C ASN A 348 -4.02 6.52 -20.88
N ALA A 349 -4.69 7.64 -20.61
CA ALA A 349 -5.73 8.16 -21.51
C ALA A 349 -5.21 8.48 -22.92
N ALA A 350 -3.91 8.78 -23.07
CA ALA A 350 -3.26 9.04 -24.36
C ALA A 350 -2.88 7.76 -25.12
N SER A 351 -2.94 6.58 -24.49
CA SER A 351 -2.63 5.30 -25.17
C SER A 351 -3.52 5.08 -26.39
N GLN A 352 -2.90 4.65 -27.48
CA GLN A 352 -3.59 4.22 -28.72
C GLN A 352 -3.90 2.73 -28.73
N LYS A 353 -3.52 1.99 -27.67
CA LYS A 353 -3.61 0.54 -27.56
C LYS A 353 -4.46 0.10 -26.36
N LYS A 354 -5.47 0.88 -26.02
CA LYS A 354 -6.26 0.74 -24.80
C LYS A 354 -6.90 -0.64 -24.63
N GLY A 355 -7.34 -1.28 -25.74
CA GLY A 355 -7.89 -2.63 -25.67
C GLY A 355 -6.85 -3.68 -25.28
N ALA A 356 -5.65 -3.62 -25.86
CA ALA A 356 -4.52 -4.48 -25.49
C ALA A 356 -4.06 -4.23 -24.05
N ALA A 357 -4.02 -2.95 -23.62
CA ALA A 357 -3.72 -2.54 -22.27
C ALA A 357 -4.74 -3.11 -21.26
N TRP A 358 -6.02 -3.11 -21.62
CA TRP A 358 -7.06 -3.72 -20.79
C TRP A 358 -6.90 -5.23 -20.64
N LEU A 359 -6.61 -5.95 -21.73
CA LEU A 359 -6.35 -7.40 -21.63
C LEU A 359 -5.17 -7.70 -20.72
N PHE A 360 -4.12 -6.86 -20.75
CA PHE A 360 -2.99 -7.00 -19.86
C PHE A 360 -3.40 -6.76 -18.40
N ILE A 361 -4.12 -5.68 -18.09
CA ILE A 361 -4.59 -5.40 -16.73
C ILE A 361 -5.45 -6.55 -16.20
N GLN A 362 -6.41 -6.99 -17.00
CA GLN A 362 -7.31 -8.09 -16.66
C GLN A 362 -6.54 -9.37 -16.32
N TRP A 363 -5.52 -9.72 -17.15
CA TRP A 363 -4.69 -10.88 -16.91
C TRP A 363 -3.80 -10.70 -15.68
N ALA A 364 -3.09 -9.56 -15.57
CA ALA A 364 -2.16 -9.29 -14.49
C ALA A 364 -2.82 -9.30 -13.10
N THR A 365 -4.10 -8.93 -13.05
CA THR A 365 -4.90 -8.90 -11.83
C THR A 365 -5.90 -10.06 -11.74
N SER A 366 -5.72 -11.11 -12.54
CA SER A 366 -6.56 -12.32 -12.50
C SER A 366 -6.33 -13.13 -11.23
N LYS A 367 -7.30 -13.96 -10.84
CA LYS A 367 -7.20 -14.86 -9.67
C LYS A 367 -5.91 -15.69 -9.69
N GLN A 368 -5.56 -16.24 -10.87
CA GLN A 368 -4.41 -17.12 -11.00
C GLN A 368 -3.08 -16.37 -10.87
N VAL A 369 -2.93 -15.23 -11.55
CA VAL A 369 -1.69 -14.43 -11.50
C VAL A 369 -1.46 -13.88 -10.08
N GLU A 370 -2.53 -13.41 -9.43
CA GLU A 370 -2.49 -12.95 -8.03
C GLU A 370 -2.09 -14.10 -7.08
N LEU A 371 -2.71 -15.27 -7.20
CA LEU A 371 -2.38 -16.42 -6.37
C LEU A 371 -0.92 -16.88 -6.58
N ASN A 372 -0.48 -17.00 -7.83
CA ASN A 372 0.91 -17.37 -8.15
C ASN A 372 1.90 -16.37 -7.52
N GLY A 373 1.61 -15.08 -7.65
CA GLY A 373 2.43 -14.03 -7.03
C GLY A 373 2.45 -14.09 -5.50
N ALA A 374 1.31 -14.42 -4.89
CA ALA A 374 1.20 -14.54 -3.44
C ALA A 374 2.03 -15.71 -2.90
N VAL A 375 1.89 -16.91 -3.46
CA VAL A 375 2.64 -18.10 -3.03
C VAL A 375 4.12 -18.03 -3.39
N ALA A 376 4.51 -17.18 -4.34
CA ALA A 376 5.90 -16.85 -4.60
C ALA A 376 6.49 -15.83 -3.59
N GLY A 377 5.67 -15.35 -2.65
CA GLY A 377 6.08 -14.40 -1.60
C GLY A 377 6.30 -12.96 -2.08
N LYS A 378 5.72 -12.60 -3.24
CA LYS A 378 5.82 -11.27 -3.84
C LYS A 378 4.56 -10.44 -3.63
N LEU A 379 3.38 -10.99 -3.99
CA LEU A 379 2.05 -10.37 -3.83
C LEU A 379 1.40 -10.81 -2.52
N VAL A 380 2.07 -10.57 -1.39
CA VAL A 380 1.63 -11.04 -0.06
C VAL A 380 0.24 -10.55 0.33
N ASN A 381 -0.12 -9.33 -0.04
CA ASN A 381 -1.44 -8.76 0.17
C ASN A 381 -2.20 -8.70 -1.17
N SER A 382 -2.60 -9.86 -1.70
CA SER A 382 -3.46 -9.91 -2.88
C SER A 382 -4.80 -9.20 -2.61
N PRO A 383 -5.29 -8.39 -3.55
CA PRO A 383 -6.56 -7.68 -3.40
C PRO A 383 -7.78 -8.58 -3.63
N ARG A 384 -7.59 -9.85 -3.98
CA ARG A 384 -8.64 -10.81 -4.26
C ARG A 384 -8.98 -11.68 -3.06
N ALA A 385 -10.27 -11.74 -2.71
CA ALA A 385 -10.74 -12.54 -1.59
C ALA A 385 -10.47 -14.04 -1.78
N SER A 386 -10.56 -14.54 -3.03
CA SER A 386 -10.27 -15.94 -3.36
C SER A 386 -8.85 -16.36 -3.01
N THR A 387 -7.84 -15.49 -3.16
CA THR A 387 -6.46 -15.79 -2.78
C THR A 387 -6.34 -16.12 -1.29
N TRP A 388 -7.02 -15.37 -0.42
CA TRP A 388 -6.94 -15.56 1.04
C TRP A 388 -7.64 -16.82 1.55
N SER A 389 -8.49 -17.42 0.74
CA SER A 389 -9.14 -18.70 1.02
C SER A 389 -8.52 -19.88 0.27
N ASP A 390 -7.55 -19.62 -0.62
CA ASP A 390 -6.89 -20.67 -1.39
C ASP A 390 -5.95 -21.51 -0.52
N LYS A 391 -5.98 -22.82 -0.75
CA LYS A 391 -5.18 -23.77 0.03
C LYS A 391 -3.68 -23.52 -0.09
N ALA A 392 -3.20 -23.20 -1.29
CA ALA A 392 -1.76 -22.96 -1.51
C ALA A 392 -1.28 -21.72 -0.77
N TRP A 393 -2.07 -20.64 -0.74
CA TRP A 393 -1.76 -19.46 0.04
C TRP A 393 -1.79 -19.74 1.55
N LEU A 394 -2.82 -20.43 2.04
CA LEU A 394 -2.95 -20.77 3.46
C LEU A 394 -1.79 -21.64 3.96
N GLU A 395 -1.36 -22.62 3.16
CA GLU A 395 -0.20 -23.46 3.47
C GLU A 395 1.11 -22.64 3.46
N TYR A 396 1.25 -21.71 2.50
CA TYR A 396 2.41 -20.84 2.41
C TYR A 396 2.49 -19.87 3.60
N ALA A 397 1.40 -19.20 3.93
CA ALA A 397 1.34 -18.21 5.01
C ALA A 397 1.41 -18.81 6.41
N ALA A 398 1.15 -20.13 6.56
CA ALA A 398 1.26 -20.85 7.82
C ALA A 398 2.68 -21.33 8.16
N LYS A 399 3.68 -21.02 7.32
CA LYS A 399 5.06 -21.40 7.59
C LYS A 399 5.59 -20.75 8.86
N PRO A 400 6.37 -21.50 9.68
CA PRO A 400 6.82 -21.02 10.99
C PRO A 400 7.62 -19.71 10.95
N GLU A 401 8.35 -19.46 9.86
CA GLU A 401 9.14 -18.24 9.69
C GLU A 401 8.29 -16.96 9.71
N PHE A 402 7.01 -17.02 9.37
CA PHE A 402 6.14 -15.83 9.34
C PHE A 402 5.51 -15.48 10.70
N ASN A 403 5.89 -16.22 11.76
CA ASN A 403 5.48 -15.94 13.14
C ASN A 403 3.97 -15.61 13.26
N ASN A 404 3.65 -14.40 13.73
CA ASN A 404 2.28 -13.93 13.93
C ASN A 404 1.76 -13.02 12.80
N PHE A 405 2.33 -13.08 11.60
CA PHE A 405 1.92 -12.21 10.48
C PHE A 405 0.43 -12.29 10.19
N VAL A 406 -0.11 -13.50 9.99
CA VAL A 406 -1.52 -13.70 9.63
C VAL A 406 -2.46 -13.24 10.74
N ASP A 407 -2.15 -13.56 11.99
CA ASP A 407 -2.98 -13.16 13.13
C ASP A 407 -3.01 -11.64 13.29
N THR A 408 -1.85 -10.98 13.15
CA THR A 408 -1.78 -9.52 13.23
C THR A 408 -2.47 -8.87 12.03
N PHE A 409 -2.26 -9.40 10.82
CA PHE A 409 -2.95 -8.91 9.63
C PHE A 409 -4.48 -8.94 9.81
N ASN A 410 -5.02 -10.07 10.27
CA ASN A 410 -6.46 -10.21 10.52
C ASN A 410 -6.98 -9.24 11.59
N SER A 411 -6.19 -8.96 12.63
CA SER A 411 -6.57 -8.01 13.68
C SER A 411 -6.53 -6.55 13.22
N VAL A 412 -5.68 -6.23 12.26
CA VAL A 412 -5.49 -4.86 11.75
C VAL A 412 -6.47 -4.53 10.64
N GLN A 413 -6.81 -5.50 9.76
CA GLN A 413 -7.59 -5.21 8.57
C GLN A 413 -9.00 -4.65 8.86
N ASP A 414 -9.62 -4.99 9.98
CA ASP A 414 -10.94 -4.44 10.38
C ASP A 414 -10.87 -2.94 10.71
N ARG A 415 -9.67 -2.40 10.94
CA ARG A 415 -9.37 -1.02 11.25
C ARG A 415 -8.51 -0.35 10.18
N ALA A 416 -8.24 -1.06 9.09
CA ALA A 416 -7.53 -0.55 7.94
C ALA A 416 -8.49 0.23 7.04
N ALA A 417 -8.17 1.48 6.76
CA ALA A 417 -8.99 2.35 5.95
C ALA A 417 -8.11 3.36 5.18
N LEU A 418 -8.65 3.91 4.11
CA LEU A 418 -8.05 5.07 3.47
C LEU A 418 -8.13 6.27 4.41
N ALA A 419 -6.99 6.68 4.96
CA ALA A 419 -6.91 7.70 5.99
C ALA A 419 -6.96 9.14 5.45
N PHE A 420 -6.72 9.32 4.16
CA PHE A 420 -6.68 10.63 3.53
C PHE A 420 -8.02 11.04 2.91
N THR A 421 -8.18 12.35 2.77
CA THR A 421 -9.36 12.96 2.13
C THR A 421 -9.08 13.21 0.66
N PRO A 422 -9.95 12.77 -0.28
CA PRO A 422 -9.78 13.00 -1.71
C PRO A 422 -9.70 14.48 -2.06
N ARG A 423 -8.63 14.87 -2.74
CA ARG A 423 -8.44 16.24 -3.25
C ARG A 423 -7.49 16.28 -4.44
N VAL A 424 -7.65 17.29 -5.26
CA VAL A 424 -6.65 17.71 -6.28
C VAL A 424 -5.47 18.39 -5.55
N GLY A 425 -4.24 18.20 -6.02
CA GLY A 425 -3.03 18.70 -5.35
C GLY A 425 -2.69 17.91 -4.06
N PHE A 426 -3.12 16.65 -3.99
CA PHE A 426 -2.80 15.78 -2.85
C PHE A 426 -1.30 15.67 -2.63
N ALA A 427 -0.54 15.35 -3.67
CA ALA A 427 0.91 15.15 -3.56
C ALA A 427 1.62 16.42 -3.10
N GLU A 428 1.22 17.60 -3.59
CA GLU A 428 1.77 18.89 -3.17
C GLU A 428 1.56 19.15 -1.68
N ALA A 429 0.33 18.99 -1.19
CA ALA A 429 0.01 19.21 0.22
C ALA A 429 0.76 18.24 1.14
N MET A 430 0.88 16.97 0.75
CA MET A 430 1.59 15.96 1.54
C MET A 430 3.12 16.16 1.50
N ASN A 431 3.67 16.60 0.39
CA ASN A 431 5.07 17.00 0.29
C ASN A 431 5.37 18.19 1.22
N ALA A 432 4.48 19.19 1.26
CA ALA A 432 4.60 20.32 2.19
C ALA A 432 4.54 19.84 3.66
N TRP A 433 3.68 18.87 3.98
CA TRP A 433 3.62 18.28 5.32
C TRP A 433 4.90 17.50 5.65
N ALA A 434 5.47 16.73 4.73
CA ALA A 434 6.74 16.04 4.93
C ALA A 434 7.90 17.03 5.22
N VAL A 435 7.94 18.15 4.49
CA VAL A 435 8.91 19.24 4.76
C VAL A 435 8.70 19.84 6.15
N ALA A 436 7.45 20.10 6.54
CA ALA A 436 7.12 20.62 7.88
C ALA A 436 7.54 19.63 8.98
N MET A 437 7.31 18.33 8.76
CA MET A 437 7.74 17.27 9.67
C MET A 437 9.26 17.32 9.90
N GLN A 438 10.06 17.40 8.85
CA GLN A 438 11.52 17.52 8.98
C GLN A 438 11.94 18.80 9.71
N LYS A 439 11.27 19.94 9.47
CA LYS A 439 11.55 21.18 10.20
C LYS A 439 11.34 21.01 11.71
N MET A 440 10.24 20.37 12.10
CA MET A 440 9.91 20.11 13.51
C MET A 440 10.90 19.13 14.17
N VAL A 441 11.29 18.07 13.46
CA VAL A 441 12.34 17.13 13.92
C VAL A 441 13.68 17.86 14.11
N ASN A 442 14.00 18.83 13.25
CA ASN A 442 15.20 19.68 13.36
C ASN A 442 15.08 20.83 14.36
N GLY A 443 14.01 20.90 15.15
CA GLY A 443 13.89 21.82 16.28
C GLY A 443 12.99 23.04 16.05
N ALA A 444 12.32 23.15 14.91
CA ALA A 444 11.31 24.19 14.71
C ALA A 444 10.12 23.99 15.67
N ASP A 445 9.50 25.08 16.10
CA ASP A 445 8.31 25.03 16.97
C ASP A 445 7.14 24.36 16.24
N VAL A 446 6.54 23.37 16.89
CA VAL A 446 5.49 22.53 16.30
C VAL A 446 4.28 23.37 15.91
N LYS A 447 3.78 24.22 16.83
CA LYS A 447 2.55 24.98 16.57
C LYS A 447 2.75 25.99 15.44
N THR A 448 3.83 26.73 15.47
CA THR A 448 4.18 27.73 14.43
C THR A 448 4.32 27.03 13.07
N THR A 449 5.09 25.93 13.00
CA THR A 449 5.31 25.20 11.76
C THR A 449 4.01 24.66 11.16
N LEU A 450 3.08 24.16 11.99
CA LEU A 450 1.77 23.66 11.51
C LEU A 450 0.84 24.80 11.08
N THR A 451 0.89 25.95 11.77
CA THR A 451 0.14 27.14 11.34
C THR A 451 0.61 27.62 9.97
N ASP A 452 1.92 27.70 9.77
CA ASP A 452 2.51 28.10 8.48
C ASP A 452 2.16 27.09 7.36
N LEU A 453 2.26 25.79 7.67
CA LEU A 453 1.87 24.72 6.73
C LEU A 453 0.40 24.87 6.32
N ALA A 454 -0.49 25.01 7.29
CA ALA A 454 -1.93 25.12 7.01
C ALA A 454 -2.27 26.40 6.23
N SER A 455 -1.60 27.50 6.54
CA SER A 455 -1.72 28.77 5.79
C SER A 455 -1.28 28.59 4.33
N GLY A 456 -0.13 27.95 4.10
CA GLY A 456 0.37 27.65 2.76
C GLY A 456 -0.59 26.79 1.96
N ILE A 457 -1.13 25.72 2.58
CA ILE A 457 -2.12 24.84 1.93
C ILE A 457 -3.41 25.64 1.60
N ARG A 458 -3.93 26.45 2.53
CA ARG A 458 -5.13 27.28 2.24
C ARG A 458 -4.93 28.28 1.12
N SER A 459 -3.73 28.79 0.94
CA SER A 459 -3.43 29.74 -0.16
C SER A 459 -3.28 29.06 -1.53
N SER A 460 -3.10 27.73 -1.57
CA SER A 460 -3.03 26.93 -2.80
C SER A 460 -4.36 26.23 -3.14
N MET A 461 -5.38 26.36 -2.30
CA MET A 461 -6.74 25.86 -2.51
C MET A 461 -7.59 26.90 -3.25
#